data_70f7cca5f2581b50e438c6446d5b53a6
#
_entry.id   70f7cca5f2581b50e438c6446d5b53a6
#
_cell.length_a   1.000
_cell.length_b   1.000
_cell.length_c   1.000
_cell.angle_alpha   90.00
_cell.angle_beta   90.00
_cell.angle_gamma   90.00
#
_symmetry.space_group_name_H-M   'P 1'
#
loop_
_entity.id
_entity.type
_entity.pdbx_description
1 polymer ?
#
loop_
_entity_poly.entity_id
_entity_poly.type
_entity_poly.pdbx_seq_one_letter_code
_entity_poly.pdbx_strand_id
1 'polypeptide(L)'
;LELSREVKMHSLLILPGDGIGPEVMTEVRRIIAWFQNKKHLKITVEEDLVGGASYDMHGTPLTEKTLAKALEVDAVLLGAVGGPDYDNLSFDLKPERGLLKLRKELDLFANIRPAQCFDALASFSSLKKDIVSGLDIVIVRELTSGIYFGEPRGIHTDGSNERIGVNTQRYTESEIRRVAISAFELALKRNKKLCSMEKANVMESGVLWRDVVNEVHVDYKEVELSHMYADNGA
;
A
#
# COMPACT_ATOMS: atom_id res chain seq x y z
N LEU A 1 -38.39 11.90 20.78
CA LEU A 1 -37.44 10.80 21.03
C LEU A 1 -36.25 11.00 20.08
N GLU A 2 -35.26 11.79 20.53
CA GLU A 2 -33.96 11.85 19.90
C GLU A 2 -33.25 10.50 20.13
N LEU A 3 -33.13 9.72 19.06
CA LEU A 3 -32.23 8.59 19.03
C LEU A 3 -30.81 9.14 19.18
N SER A 4 -30.24 9.04 20.39
CA SER A 4 -28.82 9.26 20.60
C SER A 4 -28.07 8.31 19.69
N ARG A 5 -27.50 8.79 18.58
CA ARG A 5 -26.52 8.04 17.80
C ARG A 5 -25.36 7.75 18.76
N GLU A 6 -25.22 6.51 19.21
CA GLU A 6 -24.01 6.07 19.87
C GLU A 6 -22.84 6.42 18.96
N VAL A 7 -22.01 7.36 19.40
CA VAL A 7 -20.80 7.72 18.67
C VAL A 7 -19.81 6.57 18.86
N LYS A 8 -19.69 5.73 17.83
CA LYS A 8 -18.75 4.61 17.82
C LYS A 8 -17.37 5.10 18.20
N MET A 9 -16.75 4.49 19.21
CA MET A 9 -15.35 4.73 19.53
C MET A 9 -14.50 3.94 18.53
N HIS A 10 -13.61 4.62 17.82
CA HIS A 10 -12.67 3.98 16.91
C HIS A 10 -11.37 3.64 17.62
N SER A 11 -10.66 2.65 17.11
CA SER A 11 -9.35 2.21 17.62
C SER A 11 -8.28 2.36 16.55
N LEU A 12 -7.12 2.87 16.95
CA LEU A 12 -5.97 3.13 16.09
C LEU A 12 -4.71 2.54 16.72
N LEU A 13 -3.99 1.72 15.96
CA LEU A 13 -2.64 1.30 16.30
C LEU A 13 -1.62 2.15 15.54
N ILE A 14 -0.74 2.81 16.27
CA ILE A 14 0.39 3.54 15.70
C ILE A 14 1.62 2.63 15.72
N LEU A 15 2.26 2.47 14.57
CA LEU A 15 3.52 1.76 14.37
C LEU A 15 4.54 2.74 13.82
N PRO A 16 5.35 3.41 14.66
CA PRO A 16 6.29 4.43 14.22
C PRO A 16 7.34 3.88 13.24
N GLY A 17 7.83 2.66 13.50
CA GLY A 17 8.90 2.04 12.72
C GLY A 17 10.26 2.69 12.96
N ASP A 18 11.02 2.90 11.87
CA ASP A 18 12.44 3.21 11.88
C ASP A 18 12.74 4.60 11.31
N GLY A 19 13.97 5.05 11.47
CA GLY A 19 14.52 6.25 10.84
C GLY A 19 13.67 7.51 11.11
N ILE A 20 13.10 8.10 10.05
CA ILE A 20 12.23 9.29 10.14
C ILE A 20 10.85 8.99 10.75
N GLY A 21 10.45 7.72 10.84
CA GLY A 21 9.11 7.31 11.29
C GLY A 21 8.71 7.85 12.65
N PRO A 22 9.51 7.69 13.72
CA PRO A 22 9.21 8.23 15.05
C PRO A 22 9.04 9.76 15.07
N GLU A 23 9.84 10.49 14.29
CA GLU A 23 9.73 11.95 14.15
C GLU A 23 8.38 12.35 13.53
N VAL A 24 8.03 11.75 12.39
CA VAL A 24 6.74 11.97 11.72
C VAL A 24 5.58 11.62 12.64
N MET A 25 5.65 10.49 13.37
CA MET A 25 4.58 10.07 14.27
C MET A 25 4.43 10.98 15.49
N THR A 26 5.46 11.70 15.87
CA THR A 26 5.34 12.74 16.92
C THR A 26 4.38 13.84 16.47
N GLU A 27 4.49 14.32 15.24
CA GLU A 27 3.57 15.33 14.70
C GLU A 27 2.16 14.77 14.46
N VAL A 28 2.06 13.53 14.04
CA VAL A 28 0.76 12.84 13.90
C VAL A 28 0.02 12.78 15.25
N ARG A 29 0.69 12.43 16.34
CA ARG A 29 0.08 12.42 17.69
C ARG A 29 -0.44 13.80 18.08
N ARG A 30 0.26 14.88 17.73
CA ARG A 30 -0.20 16.26 17.98
C ARG A 30 -1.48 16.55 17.20
N ILE A 31 -1.58 16.11 15.95
CA ILE A 31 -2.78 16.26 15.12
C ILE A 31 -3.94 15.46 15.70
N ILE A 32 -3.72 14.20 16.09
CA ILE A 32 -4.76 13.36 16.73
C ILE A 32 -5.27 14.03 18.00
N ALA A 33 -4.37 14.49 18.88
CA ALA A 33 -4.75 15.18 20.11
C ALA A 33 -5.56 16.46 19.82
N TRP A 34 -5.21 17.20 18.77
CA TRP A 34 -5.98 18.36 18.34
C TRP A 34 -7.40 17.99 17.92
N PHE A 35 -7.58 16.91 17.12
CA PHE A 35 -8.90 16.41 16.72
C PHE A 35 -9.72 15.92 17.92
N GLN A 36 -9.10 15.20 18.86
CA GLN A 36 -9.76 14.76 20.08
C GLN A 36 -10.26 15.96 20.90
N ASN A 37 -9.43 16.99 21.09
CA ASN A 37 -9.74 18.15 21.93
C ASN A 37 -10.68 19.14 21.25
N LYS A 38 -10.50 19.43 19.95
CA LYS A 38 -11.21 20.49 19.22
C LYS A 38 -12.39 20.00 18.39
N LYS A 39 -12.37 18.74 17.96
CA LYS A 39 -13.41 18.13 17.13
C LYS A 39 -14.13 16.97 17.82
N HIS A 40 -13.79 16.73 19.09
CA HIS A 40 -14.39 15.66 19.91
C HIS A 40 -14.31 14.27 19.25
N LEU A 41 -13.22 14.02 18.50
CA LEU A 41 -12.96 12.73 17.88
C LEU A 41 -12.83 11.66 18.98
N LYS A 42 -13.70 10.65 18.94
CA LYS A 42 -13.65 9.52 19.86
C LYS A 42 -12.81 8.40 19.25
N ILE A 43 -11.54 8.37 19.62
CA ILE A 43 -10.57 7.39 19.17
C ILE A 43 -9.67 6.96 20.33
N THR A 44 -9.49 5.66 20.51
CA THR A 44 -8.42 5.09 21.34
C THR A 44 -7.18 4.89 20.50
N VAL A 45 -6.03 5.20 21.06
CA VAL A 45 -4.75 5.09 20.36
C VAL A 45 -3.84 4.19 21.17
N GLU A 46 -3.36 3.12 20.55
CA GLU A 46 -2.29 2.27 21.05
C GLU A 46 -1.05 2.44 20.18
N GLU A 47 0.10 2.04 20.72
CA GLU A 47 1.37 2.09 20.01
C GLU A 47 2.14 0.78 20.22
N ASP A 48 2.85 0.33 19.18
CA ASP A 48 3.73 -0.85 19.26
C ASP A 48 4.89 -0.71 18.26
N LEU A 49 5.81 -1.67 18.28
CA LEU A 49 7.03 -1.66 17.46
C LEU A 49 6.82 -2.47 16.16
N VAL A 50 7.49 -2.00 15.10
CA VAL A 50 7.59 -2.67 13.80
C VAL A 50 8.93 -2.34 13.16
N GLY A 51 9.38 -3.16 12.23
CA GLY A 51 10.62 -2.93 11.49
C GLY A 51 11.88 -3.20 12.30
N GLY A 52 12.88 -2.37 12.10
CA GLY A 52 14.18 -2.46 12.81
C GLY A 52 14.02 -2.25 14.31
N ALA A 53 13.19 -1.30 14.72
CA ALA A 53 12.91 -1.06 16.14
C ALA A 53 12.32 -2.30 16.85
N SER A 54 11.46 -3.06 16.15
CA SER A 54 10.98 -4.34 16.66
C SER A 54 12.06 -5.42 16.67
N TYR A 55 12.91 -5.45 15.64
CA TYR A 55 14.04 -6.38 15.58
C TYR A 55 15.03 -6.13 16.71
N ASP A 56 15.40 -4.90 16.98
CA ASP A 56 16.34 -4.54 18.05
C ASP A 56 15.85 -4.97 19.45
N MET A 57 14.54 -4.85 19.66
CA MET A 57 13.94 -5.20 20.96
C MET A 57 13.58 -6.68 21.10
N HIS A 58 13.15 -7.33 20.01
CA HIS A 58 12.50 -8.64 20.03
C HIS A 58 13.14 -9.69 19.11
N GLY A 59 14.17 -9.33 18.31
CA GLY A 59 14.81 -10.22 17.34
C GLY A 59 13.95 -10.54 16.11
N THR A 60 12.83 -9.84 15.91
CA THR A 60 11.93 -10.02 14.76
C THR A 60 11.35 -8.68 14.32
N PRO A 61 11.20 -8.44 12.99
CA PRO A 61 10.66 -7.18 12.48
C PRO A 61 9.17 -6.96 12.77
N LEU A 62 8.44 -7.99 13.21
CA LEU A 62 7.05 -7.92 13.64
C LEU A 62 6.75 -9.06 14.60
N THR A 63 6.32 -8.76 15.83
CA THR A 63 5.90 -9.78 16.80
C THR A 63 4.48 -10.25 16.52
N GLU A 64 4.15 -11.50 16.92
CA GLU A 64 2.77 -12.01 16.84
C GLU A 64 1.80 -11.18 17.69
N LYS A 65 2.27 -10.63 18.81
CA LYS A 65 1.49 -9.73 19.67
C LYS A 65 1.11 -8.43 18.94
N THR A 66 2.05 -7.81 18.27
CA THR A 66 1.82 -6.59 17.48
C THR A 66 0.87 -6.88 16.31
N LEU A 67 1.05 -8.02 15.63
CA LEU A 67 0.15 -8.46 14.57
C LEU A 67 -1.28 -8.69 15.07
N ALA A 68 -1.46 -9.36 16.22
CA ALA A 68 -2.77 -9.57 16.83
C ALA A 68 -3.48 -8.23 17.11
N LYS A 69 -2.78 -7.25 17.69
CA LYS A 69 -3.33 -5.90 17.88
C LYS A 69 -3.74 -5.24 16.56
N ALA A 70 -2.90 -5.37 15.52
CA ALA A 70 -3.19 -4.79 14.22
C ALA A 70 -4.46 -5.37 13.58
N LEU A 71 -4.77 -6.65 13.84
CA LEU A 71 -6.00 -7.32 13.39
C LEU A 71 -7.26 -6.90 14.16
N GLU A 72 -7.12 -6.41 15.39
CA GLU A 72 -8.24 -6.04 16.27
C GLU A 72 -8.68 -4.58 16.13
N VAL A 73 -7.79 -3.70 15.66
CA VAL A 73 -8.09 -2.25 15.55
C VAL A 73 -8.82 -1.89 14.27
N ASP A 74 -9.52 -0.76 14.27
CA ASP A 74 -10.19 -0.22 13.05
C ASP A 74 -9.18 0.27 11.99
N ALA A 75 -7.99 0.75 12.42
CA ALA A 75 -6.95 1.22 11.53
C ALA A 75 -5.53 1.08 12.11
N VAL A 76 -4.56 0.90 11.23
CA VAL A 76 -3.13 0.95 11.56
C VAL A 76 -2.50 2.14 10.86
N LEU A 77 -1.78 2.96 11.61
CA LEU A 77 -1.02 4.10 11.09
C LEU A 77 0.47 3.79 11.20
N LEU A 78 1.12 3.58 10.07
CA LEU A 78 2.52 3.19 9.97
C LEU A 78 3.37 4.40 9.57
N GLY A 79 4.51 4.58 10.24
CA GLY A 79 5.48 5.61 9.92
C GLY A 79 6.38 5.21 8.74
N ALA A 80 7.55 4.71 9.03
CA ALA A 80 8.50 4.23 8.03
C ALA A 80 9.24 3.00 8.57
N VAL A 81 9.70 2.12 7.69
CA VAL A 81 10.52 0.97 8.08
C VAL A 81 11.74 0.89 7.19
N GLY A 82 12.83 0.36 7.77
CA GLY A 82 14.11 0.20 7.09
C GLY A 82 15.12 1.30 7.43
N GLY A 83 16.36 1.00 7.09
CA GLY A 83 17.48 1.90 7.29
C GLY A 83 18.79 1.17 7.08
N PRO A 84 19.91 1.89 6.84
CA PRO A 84 21.21 1.30 6.52
C PRO A 84 21.73 0.37 7.61
N ASP A 85 21.34 0.56 8.85
CA ASP A 85 21.76 -0.27 9.99
C ASP A 85 21.27 -1.73 9.87
N TYR A 86 20.24 -1.97 9.07
CA TYR A 86 19.61 -3.27 8.86
C TYR A 86 19.97 -3.94 7.52
N ASP A 87 20.83 -3.32 6.71
CA ASP A 87 21.19 -3.85 5.38
C ASP A 87 21.86 -5.21 5.42
N ASN A 88 22.63 -5.48 6.48
CA ASN A 88 23.38 -6.73 6.67
C ASN A 88 22.57 -7.86 7.33
N LEU A 89 21.32 -7.62 7.69
CA LEU A 89 20.46 -8.67 8.24
C LEU A 89 20.11 -9.72 7.18
N SER A 90 19.89 -10.95 7.65
CA SER A 90 19.32 -11.99 6.80
C SER A 90 17.99 -11.53 6.22
N PHE A 91 17.66 -12.02 5.03
CA PHE A 91 16.48 -11.55 4.26
C PHE A 91 15.19 -11.57 5.08
N ASP A 92 14.98 -12.62 5.90
CA ASP A 92 13.75 -12.79 6.69
C ASP A 92 13.65 -11.86 7.91
N LEU A 93 14.77 -11.30 8.34
CA LEU A 93 14.86 -10.40 9.50
C LEU A 93 14.89 -8.91 9.10
N LYS A 94 14.92 -8.61 7.81
CA LYS A 94 14.87 -7.22 7.34
C LYS A 94 13.58 -6.52 7.76
N PRO A 95 13.64 -5.22 8.13
CA PRO A 95 12.49 -4.43 8.55
C PRO A 95 11.28 -4.52 7.61
N GLU A 96 11.52 -4.52 6.29
CA GLU A 96 10.51 -4.59 5.25
C GLU A 96 9.69 -5.89 5.32
N ARG A 97 10.26 -6.98 5.88
CA ARG A 97 9.52 -8.24 6.06
C ARG A 97 8.37 -8.10 7.04
N GLY A 98 8.53 -7.27 8.08
CA GLY A 98 7.45 -6.92 9.01
C GLY A 98 6.30 -6.22 8.30
N LEU A 99 6.60 -5.23 7.45
CA LEU A 99 5.60 -4.54 6.64
C LEU A 99 4.89 -5.47 5.65
N LEU A 100 5.64 -6.33 4.95
CA LEU A 100 5.05 -7.29 4.02
C LEU A 100 4.12 -8.29 4.74
N LYS A 101 4.52 -8.77 5.93
CA LYS A 101 3.67 -9.62 6.75
C LYS A 101 2.39 -8.89 7.18
N LEU A 102 2.47 -7.65 7.67
CA LEU A 102 1.29 -6.84 7.99
C LEU A 102 0.34 -6.71 6.79
N ARG A 103 0.85 -6.38 5.61
CA ARG A 103 0.04 -6.23 4.39
C ARG A 103 -0.71 -7.50 4.03
N LYS A 104 -0.05 -8.64 4.16
CA LYS A 104 -0.61 -9.95 3.86
C LYS A 104 -1.69 -10.35 4.86
N GLU A 105 -1.37 -10.28 6.15
CA GLU A 105 -2.26 -10.74 7.21
C GLU A 105 -3.50 -9.83 7.40
N LEU A 106 -3.36 -8.54 7.12
CA LEU A 106 -4.47 -7.58 7.10
C LEU A 106 -5.21 -7.54 5.76
N ASP A 107 -4.81 -8.34 4.77
CA ASP A 107 -5.34 -8.36 3.40
C ASP A 107 -5.44 -6.97 2.75
N LEU A 108 -4.37 -6.17 2.87
CA LEU A 108 -4.32 -4.81 2.33
C LEU A 108 -4.06 -4.83 0.82
N PHE A 109 -5.03 -5.29 0.04
CA PHE A 109 -4.88 -5.58 -1.37
C PHE A 109 -4.80 -4.33 -2.27
N ALA A 110 -5.44 -3.22 -1.89
CA ALA A 110 -5.46 -1.99 -2.69
C ALA A 110 -4.62 -0.90 -2.05
N ASN A 111 -3.45 -0.61 -2.60
CA ASN A 111 -2.61 0.50 -2.18
C ASN A 111 -2.99 1.75 -2.97
N ILE A 112 -3.58 2.73 -2.31
CA ILE A 112 -4.04 3.98 -2.92
C ILE A 112 -2.97 5.05 -2.75
N ARG A 113 -2.44 5.56 -3.86
CA ARG A 113 -1.37 6.54 -3.91
C ARG A 113 -1.81 7.81 -4.64
N PRO A 114 -2.19 8.88 -3.95
CA PRO A 114 -2.45 10.15 -4.59
C PRO A 114 -1.14 10.81 -5.03
N ALA A 115 -1.14 11.36 -6.25
CA ALA A 115 -0.09 12.20 -6.80
C ALA A 115 -0.74 13.52 -7.23
N GLN A 116 -0.65 14.52 -6.38
CA GLN A 116 -1.23 15.83 -6.61
C GLN A 116 -0.15 16.90 -6.62
N CYS A 117 -0.17 17.77 -7.62
CA CYS A 117 0.69 18.93 -7.65
C CYS A 117 -0.05 20.17 -7.13
N PHE A 118 0.41 20.71 -6.02
CA PHE A 118 -0.05 22.00 -5.53
C PHE A 118 0.63 23.11 -6.29
N ASP A 119 -0.12 24.07 -6.83
CA ASP A 119 0.41 25.14 -7.69
C ASP A 119 1.55 25.93 -7.02
N ALA A 120 1.49 26.11 -5.70
CA ALA A 120 2.56 26.75 -4.93
C ALA A 120 3.89 25.98 -4.97
N LEU A 121 3.86 24.69 -5.24
CA LEU A 121 5.03 23.81 -5.29
C LEU A 121 5.44 23.43 -6.71
N ALA A 122 4.67 23.80 -7.72
CA ALA A 122 4.91 23.41 -9.13
C ALA A 122 6.29 23.85 -9.64
N SER A 123 6.84 24.97 -9.14
CA SER A 123 8.16 25.48 -9.50
C SER A 123 9.32 24.65 -8.96
N PHE A 124 9.10 23.77 -7.99
CA PHE A 124 10.12 22.87 -7.44
C PHE A 124 10.20 21.53 -8.17
N SER A 125 9.26 21.29 -9.10
CA SER A 125 9.30 20.08 -9.95
C SER A 125 10.48 20.12 -10.92
N SER A 126 11.08 18.97 -11.21
CA SER A 126 12.03 18.81 -12.30
C SER A 126 11.38 18.87 -13.70
N LEU A 127 10.05 18.71 -13.76
CA LEU A 127 9.27 18.85 -14.98
C LEU A 127 8.84 20.31 -15.17
N LYS A 128 8.52 20.68 -16.41
CA LYS A 128 8.01 22.01 -16.72
C LYS A 128 6.72 22.30 -15.98
N LYS A 129 6.55 23.52 -15.51
CA LYS A 129 5.41 23.96 -14.71
C LYS A 129 4.06 23.68 -15.39
N ASP A 130 3.96 23.94 -16.69
CA ASP A 130 2.77 23.72 -17.50
C ASP A 130 2.36 22.24 -17.62
N ILE A 131 3.31 21.31 -17.41
CA ILE A 131 3.04 19.86 -17.37
C ILE A 131 2.48 19.42 -16.04
N VAL A 132 2.96 20.00 -14.93
CA VAL A 132 2.61 19.51 -13.57
C VAL A 132 1.52 20.33 -12.90
N SER A 133 1.26 21.57 -13.32
CA SER A 133 0.20 22.40 -12.75
C SER A 133 -1.16 21.72 -12.91
N GLY A 134 -1.88 21.58 -11.79
CA GLY A 134 -3.20 20.95 -11.76
C GLY A 134 -3.20 19.44 -11.88
N LEU A 135 -2.01 18.79 -11.83
CA LEU A 135 -1.94 17.33 -11.81
C LEU A 135 -2.66 16.78 -10.57
N ASP A 136 -3.59 15.88 -10.82
CA ASP A 136 -4.32 15.14 -9.78
C ASP A 136 -4.57 13.70 -10.26
N ILE A 137 -3.65 12.81 -9.93
CA ILE A 137 -3.69 11.39 -10.28
C ILE A 137 -3.79 10.57 -9.01
N VAL A 138 -4.57 9.50 -9.04
CA VAL A 138 -4.55 8.46 -8.00
C VAL A 138 -4.16 7.14 -8.64
N ILE A 139 -3.09 6.55 -8.11
CA ILE A 139 -2.63 5.22 -8.51
C ILE A 139 -3.21 4.21 -7.54
N VAL A 140 -4.00 3.27 -8.04
CA VAL A 140 -4.48 2.10 -7.29
C VAL A 140 -3.62 0.91 -7.67
N ARG A 141 -2.85 0.39 -6.70
CA ARG A 141 -1.90 -0.69 -6.91
C ARG A 141 -2.35 -1.94 -6.17
N GLU A 142 -2.42 -3.08 -6.88
CA GLU A 142 -2.53 -4.39 -6.23
C GLU A 142 -1.27 -4.64 -5.39
N LEU A 143 -1.44 -5.13 -4.16
CA LEU A 143 -0.35 -5.14 -3.19
C LEU A 143 -0.14 -6.46 -2.46
N THR A 144 -1.02 -7.46 -2.61
CA THR A 144 -0.97 -8.74 -1.85
C THR A 144 -0.62 -9.95 -2.69
N SER A 145 -0.40 -9.76 -3.99
CA SER A 145 -0.01 -10.80 -4.94
C SER A 145 1.15 -10.36 -5.85
N GLY A 146 1.27 -10.96 -7.01
CA GLY A 146 2.31 -10.63 -7.97
C GLY A 146 3.71 -11.08 -7.55
N ILE A 147 4.71 -10.32 -7.98
CA ILE A 147 6.13 -10.68 -7.84
C ILE A 147 6.64 -10.67 -6.39
N TYR A 148 5.97 -9.96 -5.49
CA TYR A 148 6.38 -9.90 -4.07
C TYR A 148 5.97 -11.14 -3.28
N PHE A 149 4.95 -11.88 -3.72
CA PHE A 149 4.36 -12.99 -2.99
C PHE A 149 4.28 -14.29 -3.78
N GLY A 150 4.56 -14.26 -5.09
CA GLY A 150 4.52 -15.44 -5.94
C GLY A 150 5.62 -16.45 -5.61
N GLU A 151 5.29 -17.72 -5.71
CA GLU A 151 6.21 -18.87 -5.54
C GLU A 151 6.30 -19.66 -6.85
N PRO A 152 7.46 -20.30 -7.16
CA PRO A 152 8.71 -20.33 -6.38
C PRO A 152 9.48 -19.01 -6.42
N ARG A 153 10.27 -18.74 -5.38
CA ARG A 153 11.13 -17.56 -5.28
C ARG A 153 12.38 -17.86 -4.49
N GLY A 154 13.42 -17.06 -4.66
CA GLY A 154 14.66 -17.14 -3.90
C GLY A 154 15.89 -17.23 -4.77
N ILE A 155 17.04 -17.46 -4.13
CA ILE A 155 18.31 -17.72 -4.79
C ILE A 155 18.68 -19.16 -4.49
N HIS A 156 18.92 -19.95 -5.52
CA HIS A 156 19.37 -21.34 -5.41
C HIS A 156 20.55 -21.59 -6.36
N THR A 157 21.24 -22.69 -6.17
CA THR A 157 22.35 -23.12 -7.03
C THR A 157 21.88 -24.30 -7.83
N ASP A 158 22.11 -24.30 -9.13
CA ASP A 158 21.79 -25.42 -10.02
C ASP A 158 22.85 -26.53 -10.00
N GLY A 159 22.66 -27.58 -10.81
CA GLY A 159 23.58 -28.70 -10.92
C GLY A 159 24.95 -28.37 -11.54
N SER A 160 25.12 -27.19 -12.13
CA SER A 160 26.37 -26.66 -12.66
C SER A 160 27.10 -25.74 -11.66
N ASN A 161 26.59 -25.61 -10.46
CA ASN A 161 27.05 -24.68 -9.41
C ASN A 161 26.85 -23.20 -9.76
N GLU A 162 25.94 -22.90 -10.70
CA GLU A 162 25.53 -21.53 -11.04
C GLU A 162 24.41 -21.05 -10.10
N ARG A 163 24.49 -19.81 -9.63
CA ARG A 163 23.45 -19.20 -8.79
C ARG A 163 22.34 -18.65 -9.67
N ILE A 164 21.10 -19.03 -9.35
CA ILE A 164 19.88 -18.59 -10.04
C ILE A 164 19.00 -17.84 -9.06
N GLY A 165 18.62 -16.61 -9.43
CA GLY A 165 17.62 -15.83 -8.70
C GLY A 165 16.26 -15.95 -9.37
N VAL A 166 15.21 -16.33 -8.62
CA VAL A 166 13.85 -16.50 -9.14
C VAL A 166 12.87 -15.66 -8.36
N ASN A 167 11.99 -14.95 -9.08
CA ASN A 167 10.78 -14.36 -8.56
C ASN A 167 9.62 -14.68 -9.50
N THR A 168 8.56 -15.25 -8.98
CA THR A 168 7.36 -15.59 -9.75
C THR A 168 6.34 -14.48 -9.67
N GLN A 169 5.90 -13.97 -10.81
CA GLN A 169 4.75 -13.06 -10.88
C GLN A 169 3.48 -13.89 -11.12
N ARG A 170 2.57 -13.86 -10.15
CA ARG A 170 1.32 -14.61 -10.21
C ARG A 170 0.16 -13.74 -9.71
N TYR A 171 -0.93 -13.72 -10.48
CA TYR A 171 -2.21 -13.13 -10.11
C TYR A 171 -3.33 -14.12 -10.37
N THR A 172 -4.35 -14.12 -9.51
CA THR A 172 -5.61 -14.80 -9.75
C THR A 172 -6.66 -13.81 -10.27
N GLU A 173 -7.68 -14.33 -10.91
CA GLU A 173 -8.82 -13.52 -11.36
C GLU A 173 -9.47 -12.74 -10.19
N SER A 174 -9.66 -13.38 -9.04
CA SER A 174 -10.26 -12.75 -7.86
C SER A 174 -9.41 -11.60 -7.28
N GLU A 175 -8.09 -11.73 -7.29
CA GLU A 175 -7.16 -10.67 -6.86
C GLU A 175 -7.22 -9.46 -7.79
N ILE A 176 -7.26 -9.70 -9.10
CA ILE A 176 -7.40 -8.63 -10.09
C ILE A 176 -8.78 -7.97 -9.98
N ARG A 177 -9.84 -8.76 -9.88
CA ARG A 177 -11.24 -8.29 -9.83
C ARG A 177 -11.47 -7.35 -8.66
N ARG A 178 -11.02 -7.70 -7.45
CA ARG A 178 -11.23 -6.87 -6.25
C ARG A 178 -10.51 -5.51 -6.33
N VAL A 179 -9.29 -5.46 -6.87
CA VAL A 179 -8.59 -4.19 -7.03
C VAL A 179 -9.17 -3.36 -8.18
N ALA A 180 -9.64 -3.99 -9.25
CA ALA A 180 -10.32 -3.33 -10.35
C ALA A 180 -11.63 -2.68 -9.87
N ILE A 181 -12.47 -3.39 -9.12
CA ILE A 181 -13.69 -2.84 -8.51
C ILE A 181 -13.36 -1.59 -7.68
N SER A 182 -12.35 -1.67 -6.80
CA SER A 182 -11.94 -0.52 -5.97
C SER A 182 -11.49 0.67 -6.81
N ALA A 183 -10.80 0.42 -7.93
CA ALA A 183 -10.34 1.47 -8.85
C ALA A 183 -11.51 2.11 -9.61
N PHE A 184 -12.47 1.32 -10.10
CA PHE A 184 -13.67 1.84 -10.77
C PHE A 184 -14.56 2.65 -9.82
N GLU A 185 -14.79 2.17 -8.60
CA GLU A 185 -15.55 2.92 -7.59
C GLU A 185 -14.89 4.25 -7.22
N LEU A 186 -13.56 4.27 -7.15
CA LEU A 186 -12.82 5.50 -6.94
C LEU A 186 -12.91 6.43 -8.15
N ALA A 187 -12.83 5.90 -9.37
CA ALA A 187 -13.00 6.68 -10.60
C ALA A 187 -14.38 7.32 -10.70
N LEU A 188 -15.45 6.63 -10.29
CA LEU A 188 -16.82 7.19 -10.23
C LEU A 188 -16.91 8.43 -9.32
N LYS A 189 -16.14 8.48 -8.25
CA LYS A 189 -16.08 9.61 -7.30
C LYS A 189 -15.17 10.75 -7.80
N ARG A 190 -14.51 10.58 -8.93
CA ARG A 190 -13.58 11.53 -9.55
C ARG A 190 -14.05 11.88 -10.97
N ASN A 191 -13.11 11.98 -11.90
CA ASN A 191 -13.38 12.42 -13.30
C ASN A 191 -13.91 11.30 -14.21
N LYS A 192 -14.27 10.13 -13.65
CA LYS A 192 -14.76 8.96 -14.39
C LYS A 192 -13.80 8.49 -15.50
N LYS A 193 -12.48 8.56 -15.23
CA LYS A 193 -11.43 8.07 -16.11
C LYS A 193 -10.55 7.09 -15.36
N LEU A 194 -10.28 5.95 -15.98
CA LEU A 194 -9.42 4.89 -15.47
C LEU A 194 -8.48 4.43 -16.59
N CYS A 195 -7.18 4.44 -16.29
CA CYS A 195 -6.18 3.80 -17.15
C CYS A 195 -5.65 2.55 -16.44
N SER A 196 -5.89 1.37 -17.04
CA SER A 196 -5.32 0.12 -16.56
C SER A 196 -3.95 -0.10 -17.17
N MET A 197 -2.95 -0.33 -16.31
CA MET A 197 -1.55 -0.54 -16.70
C MET A 197 -1.15 -1.99 -16.47
N GLU A 198 -0.69 -2.65 -17.51
CA GLU A 198 -0.26 -4.04 -17.51
C GLU A 198 0.76 -4.31 -18.63
N LYS A 199 1.16 -5.55 -18.83
CA LYS A 199 2.12 -5.95 -19.87
C LYS A 199 1.58 -7.13 -20.72
N ALA A 200 0.34 -7.02 -21.22
CA ALA A 200 -0.37 -8.07 -21.96
C ALA A 200 0.30 -8.45 -23.29
N ASN A 201 1.14 -7.59 -23.86
CA ASN A 201 1.85 -7.90 -25.10
C ASN A 201 3.00 -8.92 -24.92
N VAL A 202 3.39 -9.25 -23.67
CA VAL A 202 4.53 -10.13 -23.38
C VAL A 202 4.22 -11.12 -22.26
N MET A 203 3.29 -10.81 -21.34
CA MET A 203 3.07 -11.58 -20.12
C MET A 203 1.62 -12.10 -20.06
N GLU A 204 1.44 -13.39 -19.85
CA GLU A 204 0.13 -14.03 -19.67
C GLU A 204 -0.62 -13.47 -18.46
N SER A 205 0.10 -13.15 -17.38
CA SER A 205 -0.48 -12.47 -16.21
C SER A 205 -1.02 -11.08 -16.57
N GLY A 206 -0.42 -10.39 -17.54
CA GLY A 206 -0.90 -9.13 -18.10
C GLY A 206 -2.14 -9.32 -18.98
N VAL A 207 -2.20 -10.40 -19.76
CA VAL A 207 -3.40 -10.77 -20.55
C VAL A 207 -4.57 -11.01 -19.62
N LEU A 208 -4.43 -11.87 -18.61
CA LEU A 208 -5.48 -12.12 -17.61
C LEU A 208 -5.92 -10.81 -16.91
N TRP A 209 -4.95 -9.95 -16.56
CA TRP A 209 -5.26 -8.65 -15.94
C TRP A 209 -6.18 -7.82 -16.83
N ARG A 210 -5.84 -7.67 -18.11
CA ARG A 210 -6.63 -6.90 -19.08
C ARG A 210 -8.02 -7.48 -19.26
N ASP A 211 -8.14 -8.79 -19.37
CA ASP A 211 -9.41 -9.48 -19.56
C ASP A 211 -10.34 -9.24 -18.38
N VAL A 212 -9.86 -9.47 -17.14
CA VAL A 212 -10.65 -9.28 -15.93
C VAL A 212 -11.04 -7.82 -15.71
N VAL A 213 -10.16 -6.86 -16.02
CA VAL A 213 -10.48 -5.42 -15.94
C VAL A 213 -11.60 -5.06 -16.94
N ASN A 214 -11.57 -5.60 -18.15
CA ASN A 214 -12.63 -5.41 -19.15
C ASN A 214 -13.95 -6.04 -18.71
N GLU A 215 -13.93 -7.22 -18.08
CA GLU A 215 -15.13 -7.85 -17.53
C GLU A 215 -15.76 -6.97 -16.45
N VAL A 216 -14.96 -6.46 -15.49
CA VAL A 216 -15.46 -5.57 -14.45
C VAL A 216 -16.01 -4.28 -15.02
N HIS A 217 -15.41 -3.72 -16.08
CA HIS A 217 -15.87 -2.50 -16.73
C HIS A 217 -17.32 -2.58 -17.25
N VAL A 218 -17.81 -3.77 -17.55
CA VAL A 218 -19.21 -3.96 -18.01
C VAL A 218 -20.21 -3.38 -17.01
N ASP A 219 -19.89 -3.44 -15.72
CA ASP A 219 -20.75 -2.90 -14.65
C ASP A 219 -20.50 -1.40 -14.37
N TYR A 220 -19.44 -0.83 -14.95
CA TYR A 220 -19.00 0.56 -14.72
C TYR A 220 -18.95 1.39 -16.00
N LYS A 221 -19.96 1.28 -16.86
CA LYS A 221 -20.03 1.93 -18.19
C LYS A 221 -19.90 3.45 -18.18
N GLU A 222 -20.11 4.08 -17.03
CA GLU A 222 -19.93 5.53 -16.87
C GLU A 222 -18.44 5.94 -16.79
N VAL A 223 -17.55 4.99 -16.60
CA VAL A 223 -16.10 5.24 -16.48
C VAL A 223 -15.46 5.00 -17.85
N GLU A 224 -14.76 6.00 -18.37
CA GLU A 224 -13.91 5.87 -19.55
C GLU A 224 -12.69 5.01 -19.20
N LEU A 225 -12.65 3.78 -19.74
CA LEU A 225 -11.52 2.86 -19.54
C LEU A 225 -10.54 2.96 -20.71
N SER A 226 -9.26 3.06 -20.38
CA SER A 226 -8.16 2.90 -21.32
C SER A 226 -7.15 1.89 -20.79
N HIS A 227 -6.33 1.33 -21.68
CA HIS A 227 -5.23 0.43 -21.33
C HIS A 227 -3.90 0.99 -21.82
N MET A 228 -2.85 0.81 -21.01
CA MET A 228 -1.50 1.24 -21.36
C MET A 228 -0.49 0.17 -20.92
N TYR A 229 0.45 -0.15 -21.77
CA TYR A 229 1.56 -1.01 -21.35
C TYR A 229 2.41 -0.29 -20.30
N ALA A 230 2.85 -1.04 -19.27
CA ALA A 230 3.52 -0.48 -18.11
C ALA A 230 4.77 0.35 -18.45
N ASP A 231 5.54 -0.08 -19.47
CA ASP A 231 6.72 0.63 -19.96
C ASP A 231 6.41 1.95 -20.71
N ASN A 232 5.18 2.12 -21.17
CA ASN A 232 4.72 3.37 -21.79
C ASN A 232 4.03 4.31 -20.79
N GLY A 233 3.65 3.79 -19.64
CA GLY A 233 2.94 4.56 -18.62
C GLY A 233 3.85 5.05 -17.48
N ALA A 234 5.12 4.66 -17.45
CA ALA A 234 6.09 5.00 -16.42
C ALA A 234 6.82 6.34 -16.71
#